data_2a1cd8ea64df4d2a1e1c715397516d65
#
_entry.id   2a1cd8ea64df4d2a1e1c715397516d65
#
_cell.length_a   1.000
_cell.length_b   1.000
_cell.length_c   1.000
_cell.angle_alpha   90.00
_cell.angle_beta   90.00
_cell.angle_gamma   90.00
#
_symmetry.space_group_name_H-M   'P 1'
#
loop_
_entity.id
_entity.type
_entity.pdbx_description
1 polymer ?
#
loop_
_entity_poly.entity_id
_entity_poly.type
_entity_poly.pdbx_seq_one_letter_code
_entity_poly.pdbx_strand_id
1 'polypeptide(L)'
;LDSTATSQTPVQVLNVLDDYYKRYNSNVHRGVHTLGSLATDGYENARETVRRFINAKYFEEIIFTRGTTASINIVAHSYGDAHISEGDEIVVTEMEHHANIVPWQQLAKRKNATLKFIPMTKDGELQLDDIKATINDKTKIVAIAHVSNVLGTINDVKTIAKIAHEHGAVISVDGAQSAPHMALDMQDIDADFY
;
A
#
# COMPACT_ATOMS: atom_id res chain seq x y z
N LEU A 1 -18.90 17.47 4.31
CA LEU A 1 -17.45 17.41 4.31
C LEU A 1 -17.05 15.94 4.49
N ASP A 2 -16.33 15.41 3.51
CA ASP A 2 -15.87 14.01 3.50
C ASP A 2 -14.38 13.98 3.18
N SER A 3 -13.55 14.16 4.23
CA SER A 3 -12.10 14.15 4.09
C SER A 3 -11.51 12.78 3.83
N THR A 4 -12.30 11.71 4.03
CA THR A 4 -11.93 10.33 3.66
C THR A 4 -11.84 10.18 2.14
N ALA A 5 -12.77 10.79 1.40
CA ALA A 5 -12.81 10.73 -0.05
C ALA A 5 -11.91 11.79 -0.70
N THR A 6 -11.84 12.99 -0.12
CA THR A 6 -11.09 14.12 -0.70
C THR A 6 -10.70 15.15 0.37
N SER A 7 -9.43 15.55 0.38
CA SER A 7 -8.90 16.62 1.23
C SER A 7 -8.59 17.86 0.41
N GLN A 8 -8.73 19.05 1.02
CA GLN A 8 -8.29 20.30 0.39
C GLN A 8 -6.77 20.32 0.30
N THR A 9 -6.25 20.68 -0.87
CA THR A 9 -4.80 20.76 -1.10
C THR A 9 -4.24 21.96 -0.31
N PRO A 10 -3.24 21.74 0.59
CA PRO A 10 -2.61 22.83 1.32
C PRO A 10 -1.96 23.86 0.39
N VAL A 11 -2.01 25.14 0.78
CA VAL A 11 -1.42 26.23 -0.02
C VAL A 11 0.07 26.03 -0.26
N GLN A 12 0.79 25.42 0.67
CA GLN A 12 2.20 25.09 0.53
C GLN A 12 2.45 24.14 -0.66
N VAL A 13 1.58 23.14 -0.85
CA VAL A 13 1.66 22.20 -1.98
C VAL A 13 1.36 22.92 -3.29
N LEU A 14 0.33 23.77 -3.32
CA LEU A 14 -0.01 24.58 -4.50
C LEU A 14 1.15 25.48 -4.92
N ASN A 15 1.80 26.14 -3.95
CA ASN A 15 2.94 27.02 -4.21
C ASN A 15 4.15 26.25 -4.78
N VAL A 16 4.44 25.07 -4.26
CA VAL A 16 5.54 24.21 -4.78
C VAL A 16 5.25 23.75 -6.20
N LEU A 17 4.01 23.35 -6.50
CA LEU A 17 3.61 22.96 -7.86
C LEU A 17 3.76 24.16 -8.83
N ASP A 18 3.28 25.33 -8.44
CA ASP A 18 3.38 26.55 -9.24
C ASP A 18 4.85 26.93 -9.51
N ASP A 19 5.70 26.91 -8.48
CA ASP A 19 7.13 27.19 -8.59
C ASP A 19 7.83 26.18 -9.51
N TYR A 20 7.55 24.89 -9.35
CA TYR A 20 8.11 23.82 -10.21
C TYR A 20 7.80 24.08 -11.68
N TYR A 21 6.53 24.24 -12.02
CA TYR A 21 6.13 24.42 -13.41
C TYR A 21 6.60 25.72 -14.03
N LYS A 22 6.73 26.78 -13.25
CA LYS A 22 7.19 28.10 -13.75
C LYS A 22 8.69 28.21 -13.86
N ARG A 23 9.48 27.51 -13.04
CA ARG A 23 10.91 27.80 -12.88
C ARG A 23 11.85 26.69 -13.30
N TYR A 24 11.54 25.41 -13.03
CA TYR A 24 12.50 24.32 -13.24
C TYR A 24 11.87 22.97 -13.68
N ASN A 25 10.69 23.00 -14.27
CA ASN A 25 10.07 21.83 -14.84
C ASN A 25 10.98 21.19 -15.88
N SER A 26 11.44 19.97 -15.64
CA SER A 26 12.34 19.22 -16.53
C SER A 26 12.20 17.70 -16.28
N ASN A 27 12.77 16.90 -17.19
CA ASN A 27 12.81 15.46 -17.05
C ASN A 27 13.73 15.04 -15.90
N VAL A 28 13.14 14.35 -14.93
CA VAL A 28 13.85 13.71 -13.82
C VAL A 28 14.75 12.57 -14.35
N HIS A 29 15.97 12.47 -13.83
CA HIS A 29 16.98 11.45 -14.16
C HIS A 29 17.48 11.42 -15.61
N ARG A 30 17.07 12.35 -16.47
CA ARG A 30 17.43 12.34 -17.89
C ARG A 30 18.09 13.62 -18.41
N GLY A 31 18.11 14.66 -17.62
CA GLY A 31 18.69 15.94 -17.99
C GLY A 31 20.13 16.07 -17.50
N VAL A 32 21.06 16.41 -18.40
CA VAL A 32 22.46 16.77 -18.05
C VAL A 32 22.65 18.28 -17.93
N HIS A 33 21.56 19.05 -17.85
CA HIS A 33 21.55 20.51 -17.71
C HIS A 33 20.97 20.92 -16.36
N THR A 34 21.22 22.16 -15.95
CA THR A 34 20.86 22.68 -14.63
C THR A 34 19.41 22.40 -14.21
N LEU A 35 18.43 22.62 -15.09
CA LEU A 35 17.02 22.37 -14.76
C LEU A 35 16.74 20.87 -14.52
N GLY A 36 17.38 19.98 -15.29
CA GLY A 36 17.28 18.54 -15.10
C GLY A 36 17.84 18.08 -13.74
N SER A 37 18.98 18.66 -13.34
CA SER A 37 19.56 18.40 -12.01
C SER A 37 18.64 18.89 -10.89
N LEU A 38 18.13 20.13 -10.98
CA LEU A 38 17.20 20.67 -9.98
C LEU A 38 15.93 19.84 -9.85
N ALA A 39 15.35 19.38 -10.97
CA ALA A 39 14.16 18.52 -10.95
C ALA A 39 14.47 17.15 -10.35
N THR A 40 15.62 16.57 -10.64
CA THR A 40 16.08 15.29 -10.09
C THR A 40 16.32 15.41 -8.58
N ASP A 41 17.04 16.44 -8.13
CA ASP A 41 17.31 16.69 -6.71
C ASP A 41 16.00 16.86 -5.93
N GLY A 42 15.04 17.61 -6.49
CA GLY A 42 13.73 17.82 -5.88
C GLY A 42 12.96 16.50 -5.72
N TYR A 43 12.96 15.64 -6.74
CA TYR A 43 12.32 14.34 -6.72
C TYR A 43 12.96 13.39 -5.68
N GLU A 44 14.29 13.30 -5.68
CA GLU A 44 15.02 12.41 -4.77
C GLU A 44 14.93 12.88 -3.31
N ASN A 45 14.96 14.19 -3.06
CA ASN A 45 14.72 14.75 -1.75
C ASN A 45 13.30 14.46 -1.23
N ALA A 46 12.30 14.47 -2.10
CA ALA A 46 10.94 14.08 -1.74
C ALA A 46 10.86 12.60 -1.35
N ARG A 47 11.52 11.70 -2.10
CA ARG A 47 11.61 10.28 -1.77
C ARG A 47 12.26 10.07 -0.39
N GLU A 48 13.38 10.72 -0.14
CA GLU A 48 14.07 10.61 1.15
C GLU A 48 13.22 11.18 2.30
N THR A 49 12.45 12.24 2.07
CA THR A 49 11.52 12.79 3.05
C THR A 49 10.43 11.78 3.41
N VAL A 50 9.83 11.12 2.40
CA VAL A 50 8.83 10.06 2.63
C VAL A 50 9.46 8.87 3.34
N ARG A 51 10.64 8.41 2.91
CA ARG A 51 11.37 7.32 3.56
C ARG A 51 11.51 7.55 5.08
N ARG A 52 11.96 8.75 5.46
CA ARG A 52 12.11 9.11 6.89
C ARG A 52 10.77 9.21 7.60
N PHE A 53 9.77 9.76 6.93
CA PHE A 53 8.44 9.97 7.51
C PHE A 53 7.77 8.66 7.93
N ILE A 54 7.94 7.58 7.13
CA ILE A 54 7.38 6.26 7.42
C ILE A 54 8.40 5.28 8.02
N ASN A 55 9.62 5.74 8.31
CA ASN A 55 10.74 4.90 8.78
C ASN A 55 11.04 3.69 7.87
N ALA A 56 10.94 3.86 6.54
CA ALA A 56 11.38 2.84 5.61
C ALA A 56 12.90 2.69 5.66
N LYS A 57 13.40 1.46 5.45
CA LYS A 57 14.82 1.13 5.63
C LYS A 57 15.68 1.69 4.51
N TYR A 58 15.25 1.52 3.28
CA TYR A 58 15.98 1.90 2.10
C TYR A 58 15.22 2.94 1.27
N PHE A 59 15.96 3.81 0.64
CA PHE A 59 15.43 4.83 -0.26
C PHE A 59 14.72 4.24 -1.49
N GLU A 60 15.20 3.12 -1.99
CA GLU A 60 14.66 2.41 -3.14
C GLU A 60 13.28 1.80 -2.88
N GLU A 61 12.90 1.65 -1.62
CA GLU A 61 11.56 1.16 -1.23
C GLU A 61 10.45 2.18 -1.54
N ILE A 62 10.80 3.46 -1.74
CA ILE A 62 9.81 4.51 -2.00
C ILE A 62 9.53 4.62 -3.49
N ILE A 63 8.30 4.30 -3.87
CA ILE A 63 7.82 4.36 -5.25
C ILE A 63 6.60 5.28 -5.33
N PHE A 64 6.74 6.40 -6.03
CA PHE A 64 5.61 7.31 -6.26
C PHE A 64 4.68 6.79 -7.34
N THR A 65 3.40 6.77 -7.04
CA THR A 65 2.33 6.37 -7.95
C THR A 65 1.24 7.45 -8.01
N ARG A 66 0.18 7.19 -8.77
CA ARG A 66 -0.96 8.11 -8.87
C ARG A 66 -1.92 8.03 -7.68
N GLY A 67 -1.69 7.10 -6.75
CA GLY A 67 -2.54 6.85 -5.58
C GLY A 67 -2.62 5.36 -5.25
N THR A 68 -3.22 5.04 -4.11
CA THR A 68 -3.28 3.69 -3.54
C THR A 68 -3.84 2.65 -4.52
N THR A 69 -4.91 2.98 -5.24
CA THR A 69 -5.46 2.07 -6.27
C THR A 69 -4.42 1.69 -7.32
N ALA A 70 -3.60 2.64 -7.78
CA ALA A 70 -2.54 2.36 -8.74
C ALA A 70 -1.43 1.51 -8.11
N SER A 71 -1.05 1.79 -6.85
CA SER A 71 -0.04 1.01 -6.12
C SER A 71 -0.45 -0.46 -5.97
N ILE A 72 -1.67 -0.73 -5.50
CA ILE A 72 -2.18 -2.10 -5.33
C ILE A 72 -2.23 -2.83 -6.68
N ASN A 73 -2.69 -2.16 -7.75
CA ASN A 73 -2.67 -2.76 -9.09
C ASN A 73 -1.25 -3.07 -9.58
N ILE A 74 -0.26 -2.21 -9.29
CA ILE A 74 1.14 -2.50 -9.63
C ILE A 74 1.61 -3.76 -8.91
N VAL A 75 1.35 -3.91 -7.61
CA VAL A 75 1.72 -5.12 -6.86
C VAL A 75 1.03 -6.35 -7.44
N ALA A 76 -0.29 -6.28 -7.71
CA ALA A 76 -1.05 -7.39 -8.27
C ALA A 76 -0.58 -7.81 -9.67
N HIS A 77 -0.18 -6.85 -10.53
CA HIS A 77 0.28 -7.10 -11.89
C HIS A 77 1.79 -7.34 -12.03
N SER A 78 2.59 -7.05 -11.01
CA SER A 78 4.02 -7.36 -11.02
C SER A 78 4.31 -8.57 -10.14
N TYR A 79 4.33 -8.36 -8.82
CA TYR A 79 4.60 -9.43 -7.85
C TYR A 79 3.57 -10.57 -7.96
N GLY A 80 2.28 -10.23 -7.98
CA GLY A 80 1.20 -11.22 -8.05
C GLY A 80 1.27 -12.09 -9.30
N ASP A 81 1.42 -11.47 -10.48
CA ASP A 81 1.51 -12.24 -11.73
C ASP A 81 2.79 -13.11 -11.81
N ALA A 82 3.86 -12.73 -11.12
CA ALA A 82 5.10 -13.50 -11.08
C ALA A 82 5.09 -14.66 -10.08
N HIS A 83 4.37 -14.54 -8.97
CA HIS A 83 4.49 -15.46 -7.83
C HIS A 83 3.22 -16.26 -7.52
N ILE A 84 2.06 -15.91 -8.10
CA ILE A 84 0.81 -16.65 -7.90
C ILE A 84 0.63 -17.70 -9.00
N SER A 85 0.27 -18.90 -8.60
CA SER A 85 0.02 -20.03 -9.46
C SER A 85 -1.34 -20.69 -9.16
N GLU A 86 -1.74 -21.64 -9.99
CA GLU A 86 -2.96 -22.42 -9.79
C GLU A 86 -2.94 -23.16 -8.43
N GLY A 87 -4.03 -23.04 -7.69
CA GLY A 87 -4.20 -23.65 -6.36
C GLY A 87 -3.66 -22.82 -5.19
N ASP A 88 -2.94 -21.72 -5.45
CA ASP A 88 -2.55 -20.77 -4.42
C ASP A 88 -3.76 -19.99 -3.88
N GLU A 89 -3.58 -19.37 -2.72
CA GLU A 89 -4.60 -18.59 -2.06
C GLU A 89 -4.15 -17.14 -1.85
N ILE A 90 -5.08 -16.21 -2.11
CA ILE A 90 -4.95 -14.79 -1.80
C ILE A 90 -5.98 -14.49 -0.70
N VAL A 91 -5.56 -13.88 0.39
CA VAL A 91 -6.42 -13.58 1.52
C VAL A 91 -6.64 -12.07 1.62
N VAL A 92 -7.90 -11.66 1.73
CA VAL A 92 -8.33 -10.27 1.99
C VAL A 92 -9.29 -10.26 3.18
N THR A 93 -9.72 -9.09 3.65
CA THR A 93 -10.77 -9.02 4.68
C THR A 93 -12.12 -8.58 4.10
N GLU A 94 -13.20 -8.79 4.84
CA GLU A 94 -14.54 -8.32 4.45
C GLU A 94 -14.68 -6.78 4.55
N MET A 95 -13.77 -6.08 5.23
CA MET A 95 -13.82 -4.62 5.41
C MET A 95 -13.02 -3.82 4.38
N GLU A 96 -12.43 -4.49 3.38
CA GLU A 96 -11.55 -3.84 2.41
C GLU A 96 -12.30 -2.84 1.52
N HIS A 97 -11.62 -1.75 1.17
CA HIS A 97 -12.04 -0.90 0.05
C HIS A 97 -11.95 -1.68 -1.27
N HIS A 98 -12.84 -1.41 -2.21
CA HIS A 98 -12.83 -2.09 -3.52
C HIS A 98 -11.47 -2.05 -4.24
N ALA A 99 -10.69 -0.99 -4.05
CA ALA A 99 -9.33 -0.89 -4.59
C ALA A 99 -8.40 -2.00 -4.07
N ASN A 100 -8.68 -2.54 -2.87
CA ASN A 100 -7.93 -3.64 -2.26
C ASN A 100 -8.68 -5.00 -2.30
N ILE A 101 -9.72 -5.12 -3.12
CA ILE A 101 -10.40 -6.39 -3.42
C ILE A 101 -10.26 -6.74 -4.90
N VAL A 102 -10.67 -5.81 -5.77
CA VAL A 102 -10.82 -6.08 -7.21
C VAL A 102 -9.51 -6.52 -7.89
N PRO A 103 -8.35 -5.90 -7.65
CA PRO A 103 -7.10 -6.35 -8.25
C PRO A 103 -6.74 -7.80 -7.89
N TRP A 104 -6.95 -8.18 -6.63
CA TRP A 104 -6.70 -9.54 -6.14
C TRP A 104 -7.70 -10.55 -6.69
N GLN A 105 -8.97 -10.18 -6.82
CA GLN A 105 -9.99 -11.00 -7.46
C GLN A 105 -9.66 -11.26 -8.94
N GLN A 106 -9.20 -10.24 -9.67
CA GLN A 106 -8.77 -10.39 -11.06
C GLN A 106 -7.50 -11.24 -11.18
N LEU A 107 -6.54 -11.09 -10.26
CA LEU A 107 -5.34 -11.91 -10.19
C LEU A 107 -5.72 -13.37 -9.92
N ALA A 108 -6.53 -13.64 -8.90
CA ALA A 108 -6.98 -15.00 -8.58
C ALA A 108 -7.66 -15.68 -9.79
N LYS A 109 -8.55 -14.93 -10.49
CA LYS A 109 -9.20 -15.43 -11.71
C LYS A 109 -8.18 -15.76 -12.83
N ARG A 110 -7.20 -14.88 -13.06
CA ARG A 110 -6.19 -15.10 -14.13
C ARG A 110 -5.28 -16.30 -13.85
N LYS A 111 -5.02 -16.56 -12.57
CA LYS A 111 -4.05 -17.57 -12.12
C LYS A 111 -4.70 -18.89 -11.69
N ASN A 112 -6.03 -19.02 -11.76
CA ASN A 112 -6.77 -20.15 -11.16
C ASN A 112 -6.46 -20.33 -9.67
N ALA A 113 -6.20 -19.23 -8.96
CA ALA A 113 -6.00 -19.16 -7.53
C ALA A 113 -7.32 -18.88 -6.81
N THR A 114 -7.35 -19.06 -5.50
CA THR A 114 -8.54 -18.84 -4.67
C THR A 114 -8.44 -17.54 -3.91
N LEU A 115 -9.46 -16.68 -3.99
CA LEU A 115 -9.60 -15.52 -3.10
C LEU A 115 -10.40 -15.92 -1.87
N LYS A 116 -9.81 -15.71 -0.68
CA LYS A 116 -10.45 -15.96 0.61
C LYS A 116 -10.67 -14.66 1.38
N PHE A 117 -11.66 -14.67 2.25
CA PHE A 117 -12.01 -13.54 3.08
C PHE A 117 -11.86 -13.88 4.55
N ILE A 118 -11.15 -13.05 5.32
CA ILE A 118 -11.18 -13.04 6.77
C ILE A 118 -12.49 -12.34 7.18
N PRO A 119 -13.38 -13.01 7.91
CA PRO A 119 -14.64 -12.39 8.34
C PRO A 119 -14.39 -11.28 9.36
N MET A 120 -15.31 -10.33 9.43
CA MET A 120 -15.34 -9.34 10.50
C MET A 120 -16.53 -9.60 11.44
N THR A 121 -16.39 -9.19 12.68
CA THR A 121 -17.49 -9.21 13.66
C THR A 121 -18.55 -8.16 13.31
N LYS A 122 -19.71 -8.20 14.01
CA LYS A 122 -20.75 -7.16 13.86
C LYS A 122 -20.27 -5.78 14.30
N ASP A 123 -19.24 -5.73 15.13
CA ASP A 123 -18.62 -4.49 15.60
C ASP A 123 -17.50 -4.00 14.67
N GLY A 124 -17.28 -4.71 13.55
CA GLY A 124 -16.29 -4.35 12.54
C GLY A 124 -14.84 -4.63 12.93
N GLU A 125 -14.62 -5.68 13.73
CA GLU A 125 -13.28 -6.11 14.18
C GLU A 125 -12.88 -7.44 13.55
N LEU A 126 -11.58 -7.64 13.31
CA LEU A 126 -11.02 -8.92 12.91
C LEU A 126 -10.62 -9.72 14.16
N GLN A 127 -11.00 -11.00 14.19
CA GLN A 127 -10.64 -11.89 15.30
C GLN A 127 -9.38 -12.68 14.95
N LEU A 128 -8.46 -12.81 15.92
CA LEU A 128 -7.19 -13.51 15.71
C LEU A 128 -7.38 -14.97 15.30
N ASP A 129 -8.40 -15.64 15.83
CA ASP A 129 -8.69 -17.03 15.49
C ASP A 129 -9.16 -17.18 14.04
N ASP A 130 -9.97 -16.22 13.53
CA ASP A 130 -10.41 -16.22 12.14
C ASP A 130 -9.25 -15.92 11.18
N ILE A 131 -8.33 -15.01 11.57
CA ILE A 131 -7.11 -14.72 10.82
C ILE A 131 -6.27 -16.00 10.68
N LYS A 132 -5.99 -16.70 11.80
CA LYS A 132 -5.21 -17.94 11.83
C LYS A 132 -5.91 -19.11 11.12
N ALA A 133 -7.23 -19.14 11.13
CA ALA A 133 -7.99 -20.19 10.41
C ALA A 133 -7.99 -19.95 8.90
N THR A 134 -7.88 -18.71 8.45
CA THR A 134 -7.93 -18.34 7.03
C THR A 134 -6.57 -18.42 6.35
N ILE A 135 -5.51 -17.94 7.01
CA ILE A 135 -4.13 -17.93 6.50
C ILE A 135 -3.51 -19.32 6.73
N ASN A 136 -2.92 -19.91 5.68
CA ASN A 136 -2.32 -21.22 5.71
C ASN A 136 -1.18 -21.34 4.67
N ASP A 137 -0.52 -22.50 4.56
CA ASP A 137 0.65 -22.72 3.70
C ASP A 137 0.38 -22.54 2.19
N LYS A 138 -0.90 -22.53 1.75
CA LYS A 138 -1.28 -22.19 0.37
C LYS A 138 -1.41 -20.68 0.17
N THR A 139 -1.52 -19.91 1.24
CA THR A 139 -1.61 -18.46 1.15
C THR A 139 -0.27 -17.91 0.65
N LYS A 140 -0.32 -17.06 -0.40
CA LYS A 140 0.86 -16.40 -0.96
C LYS A 140 0.81 -14.88 -0.78
N ILE A 141 -0.38 -14.31 -0.72
CA ILE A 141 -0.59 -12.89 -0.50
C ILE A 141 -1.69 -12.71 0.53
N VAL A 142 -1.43 -11.86 1.53
CA VAL A 142 -2.44 -11.30 2.43
C VAL A 142 -2.56 -9.81 2.11
N ALA A 143 -3.75 -9.33 1.73
CA ALA A 143 -3.98 -7.92 1.44
C ALA A 143 -5.03 -7.34 2.39
N ILE A 144 -4.64 -6.32 3.16
CA ILE A 144 -5.44 -5.84 4.29
C ILE A 144 -5.35 -4.32 4.45
N ALA A 145 -6.45 -3.67 4.78
CA ALA A 145 -6.47 -2.27 5.18
C ALA A 145 -5.89 -2.12 6.60
N HIS A 146 -4.98 -1.15 6.79
CA HIS A 146 -4.51 -0.78 8.13
C HIS A 146 -5.62 -0.10 8.93
N VAL A 147 -6.31 0.84 8.30
CA VAL A 147 -7.49 1.52 8.88
C VAL A 147 -8.64 1.46 7.89
N SER A 148 -9.79 0.96 8.33
CA SER A 148 -10.99 0.92 7.50
C SER A 148 -11.49 2.34 7.17
N ASN A 149 -11.70 2.62 5.89
CA ASN A 149 -12.25 3.90 5.43
C ASN A 149 -13.72 4.10 5.81
N VAL A 150 -14.44 3.04 6.14
CA VAL A 150 -15.87 3.08 6.51
C VAL A 150 -16.05 3.03 8.02
N LEU A 151 -15.35 2.10 8.68
CA LEU A 151 -15.55 1.80 10.10
C LEU A 151 -14.59 2.58 11.01
N GLY A 152 -13.43 2.99 10.50
CA GLY A 152 -12.36 3.60 11.29
C GLY A 152 -11.61 2.58 12.16
N THR A 153 -11.94 1.29 12.07
CA THR A 153 -11.25 0.22 12.77
C THR A 153 -9.77 0.20 12.37
N ILE A 154 -8.88 0.16 13.36
CA ILE A 154 -7.44 0.01 13.18
C ILE A 154 -7.09 -1.46 13.35
N ASN A 155 -6.59 -2.10 12.30
CA ASN A 155 -6.18 -3.49 12.32
C ASN A 155 -4.74 -3.64 12.84
N ASP A 156 -4.47 -4.69 13.60
CA ASP A 156 -3.12 -5.05 14.04
C ASP A 156 -2.34 -5.72 12.88
N VAL A 157 -1.96 -4.88 11.90
CA VAL A 157 -1.27 -5.34 10.70
C VAL A 157 0.09 -5.97 11.00
N LYS A 158 0.75 -5.58 12.09
CA LYS A 158 2.01 -6.18 12.54
C LYS A 158 1.84 -7.65 12.93
N THR A 159 0.82 -7.96 13.74
CA THR A 159 0.50 -9.35 14.09
C THR A 159 0.10 -10.16 12.88
N ILE A 160 -0.66 -9.56 11.95
CA ILE A 160 -1.10 -10.23 10.72
C ILE A 160 0.08 -10.46 9.78
N ALA A 161 1.02 -9.50 9.66
CA ALA A 161 2.26 -9.67 8.90
C ALA A 161 3.07 -10.86 9.41
N LYS A 162 3.25 -10.95 10.73
CA LYS A 162 3.93 -12.08 11.35
C LYS A 162 3.27 -13.42 11.01
N ILE A 163 1.95 -13.51 11.10
CA ILE A 163 1.20 -14.74 10.76
C ILE A 163 1.36 -15.08 9.28
N ALA A 164 1.27 -14.09 8.38
CA ALA A 164 1.48 -14.28 6.95
C ALA A 164 2.89 -14.84 6.67
N HIS A 165 3.92 -14.25 7.25
CA HIS A 165 5.31 -14.68 7.10
C HIS A 165 5.58 -16.07 7.68
N GLU A 166 4.93 -16.46 8.78
CA GLU A 166 5.01 -17.82 9.35
C GLU A 166 4.52 -18.89 8.36
N HIS A 167 3.64 -18.53 7.41
CA HIS A 167 3.14 -19.40 6.34
C HIS A 167 3.83 -19.14 4.98
N GLY A 168 4.87 -18.30 4.94
CA GLY A 168 5.60 -17.96 3.71
C GLY A 168 4.82 -17.07 2.73
N ALA A 169 3.77 -16.39 3.20
CA ALA A 169 3.03 -15.40 2.43
C ALA A 169 3.63 -14.01 2.60
N VAL A 170 3.51 -13.15 1.58
CA VAL A 170 3.77 -11.71 1.71
C VAL A 170 2.49 -10.97 2.12
N ILE A 171 2.68 -9.80 2.75
CA ILE A 171 1.57 -8.93 3.14
C ILE A 171 1.62 -7.59 2.40
N SER A 172 0.47 -7.22 1.80
CA SER A 172 0.22 -5.92 1.19
C SER A 172 -0.78 -5.14 2.03
N VAL A 173 -0.33 -4.05 2.64
CA VAL A 173 -1.15 -3.23 3.52
C VAL A 173 -1.66 -1.98 2.79
N ASP A 174 -2.98 -1.79 2.75
CA ASP A 174 -3.60 -0.55 2.30
C ASP A 174 -3.54 0.50 3.43
N GLY A 175 -2.62 1.45 3.28
CA GLY A 175 -2.38 2.53 4.23
C GLY A 175 -3.10 3.84 3.89
N ALA A 176 -4.07 3.85 2.97
CA ALA A 176 -4.71 5.09 2.51
C ALA A 176 -5.29 5.94 3.64
N GLN A 177 -5.85 5.30 4.67
CA GLN A 177 -6.42 5.99 5.83
C GLN A 177 -5.46 6.08 7.03
N SER A 178 -4.45 5.24 7.13
CA SER A 178 -3.47 5.30 8.22
C SER A 178 -2.38 6.35 7.99
N ALA A 179 -1.80 6.39 6.78
CA ALA A 179 -0.68 7.28 6.48
C ALA A 179 -0.93 8.78 6.77
N PRO A 180 -2.12 9.36 6.49
CA PRO A 180 -2.40 10.75 6.82
C PRO A 180 -2.80 10.98 8.28
N HIS A 181 -3.11 9.96 9.07
CA HIS A 181 -3.74 10.12 10.38
C HIS A 181 -2.92 9.60 11.56
N MET A 182 -1.91 8.75 11.35
CA MET A 182 -1.13 8.19 12.43
C MET A 182 0.35 8.06 12.05
N ALA A 183 1.22 8.00 13.07
CA ALA A 183 2.63 7.71 12.86
C ALA A 183 2.81 6.27 12.38
N LEU A 184 3.68 6.09 11.38
CA LEU A 184 3.98 4.79 10.80
C LEU A 184 5.44 4.43 11.02
N ASP A 185 5.70 3.16 11.25
CA ASP A 185 7.05 2.59 11.30
C ASP A 185 7.08 1.31 10.44
N MET A 186 7.59 1.44 9.20
CA MET A 186 7.61 0.32 8.26
C MET A 186 8.51 -0.82 8.73
N GLN A 187 9.58 -0.51 9.46
CA GLN A 187 10.49 -1.54 10.00
C GLN A 187 9.86 -2.31 11.18
N ASP A 188 8.95 -1.67 11.92
CA ASP A 188 8.22 -2.34 13.02
C ASP A 188 7.00 -3.10 12.51
N ILE A 189 6.30 -2.59 11.51
CA ILE A 189 5.14 -3.25 10.88
C ILE A 189 5.58 -4.49 10.11
N ASP A 190 6.74 -4.45 9.47
CA ASP A 190 7.33 -5.54 8.67
C ASP A 190 6.42 -5.97 7.49
N ALA A 191 5.73 -5.00 6.86
CA ALA A 191 4.94 -5.26 5.66
C ALA A 191 5.85 -5.31 4.42
N ASP A 192 5.55 -6.22 3.48
CA ASP A 192 6.28 -6.33 2.20
C ASP A 192 5.89 -5.22 1.24
N PHE A 193 4.62 -4.80 1.28
CA PHE A 193 4.08 -3.68 0.51
C PHE A 193 3.16 -2.85 1.41
N TYR A 194 3.31 -1.50 1.33
CA TYR A 194 2.47 -0.59 2.12
C TYR A 194 2.01 0.59 1.26
#